data_599679a94db5b2f952dc97f6b2542e23
#
_entry.id   599679a94db5b2f952dc97f6b2542e23
#
_cell.length_a   1.000
_cell.length_b   1.000
_cell.length_c   1.000
_cell.angle_alpha   90.00
_cell.angle_beta   90.00
_cell.angle_gamma   90.00
#
_symmetry.space_group_name_H-M   'P 1'
#
loop_
_entity.id
_entity.type
_entity.pdbx_description
1 polymer ?
#
loop_
_entity_poly.entity_id
_entity_poly.type
_entity_poly.pdbx_seq_one_letter_code
_entity_poly.pdbx_strand_id
1 'polypeptide(L)'
;MEKQRLAEITAQGKWIYSSYIDKATGKRAKTGRLTSTNSMNFSPPYSGRQYGTFTVRNHPRFGVDAYLSIDRGQLLCDNYNNTNVLVRFDNGPSASYSCGEPTDYSSETVFIHNVAGLESRMKTAKKMYVTINVYQEGSRTWEFIVQGYDREKI
;
A
#
# COMPACT_ATOMS: atom_id res chain seq x y z
N MET A 1 15.78 12.57 9.97
CA MET A 1 15.64 12.57 8.49
C MET A 1 16.58 11.57 7.83
N GLU A 2 17.87 11.67 8.06
CA GLU A 2 18.85 10.72 7.52
C GLU A 2 18.59 9.29 7.99
N LYS A 3 18.33 9.10 9.27
CA LYS A 3 18.04 7.82 9.88
C LYS A 3 16.79 7.16 9.29
N GLN A 4 15.74 7.96 9.07
CA GLN A 4 14.49 7.49 8.47
C GLN A 4 14.69 7.08 7.01
N ARG A 5 15.45 7.86 6.25
CA ARG A 5 15.78 7.57 4.87
C ARG A 5 16.57 6.27 4.72
N LEU A 6 17.55 6.03 5.59
CA LEU A 6 18.32 4.80 5.60
C LEU A 6 17.43 3.60 5.94
N ALA A 7 16.48 3.76 6.87
CA ALA A 7 15.53 2.72 7.21
C ALA A 7 14.63 2.37 6.04
N GLU A 8 14.16 3.37 5.29
CA GLU A 8 13.34 3.17 4.10
C GLU A 8 14.09 2.41 3.01
N ILE A 9 15.33 2.79 2.74
CA ILE A 9 16.18 2.13 1.75
C ILE A 9 16.44 0.68 2.17
N THR A 10 16.72 0.46 3.43
CA THR A 10 17.00 -0.89 3.96
C THR A 10 15.75 -1.80 3.89
N ALA A 11 14.55 -1.21 4.04
CA ALA A 11 13.30 -1.96 4.01
C ALA A 11 12.83 -2.30 2.60
N GLN A 12 13.38 -1.68 1.55
CA GLN A 12 12.99 -1.96 0.17
C GLN A 12 13.17 -3.43 -0.18
N GLY A 13 12.13 -4.01 -0.80
CA GLY A 13 12.16 -5.41 -1.24
C GLY A 13 12.04 -6.42 -0.12
N LYS A 14 11.70 -6.00 1.10
CA LYS A 14 11.54 -6.90 2.24
C LYS A 14 10.22 -6.66 2.94
N TRP A 15 9.50 -7.74 3.23
CA TRP A 15 8.34 -7.69 4.10
C TRP A 15 8.77 -7.40 5.53
N ILE A 16 8.18 -6.39 6.14
CA ILE A 16 8.38 -6.05 7.54
C ILE A 16 7.11 -6.39 8.28
N TYR A 17 7.20 -7.34 9.19
CA TYR A 17 6.04 -7.79 9.98
C TYR A 17 6.08 -7.13 11.35
N SER A 18 4.93 -6.64 11.80
CA SER A 18 4.80 -6.01 13.11
C SER A 18 3.41 -6.25 13.67
N SER A 19 3.21 -5.86 14.91
CA SER A 19 1.92 -6.01 15.58
C SER A 19 1.73 -4.90 16.59
N TYR A 20 0.46 -4.63 16.90
CA TYR A 20 0.09 -3.69 17.94
C TYR A 20 -1.19 -4.18 18.63
N ILE A 21 -1.46 -3.65 19.82
CA ILE A 21 -2.67 -3.99 20.55
C ILE A 21 -3.78 -3.02 20.15
N ASP A 22 -4.90 -3.57 19.68
CA ASP A 22 -6.11 -2.79 19.46
C ASP A 22 -6.71 -2.45 20.82
N LYS A 23 -6.71 -1.18 21.16
CA LYS A 23 -7.15 -0.72 22.47
C LYS A 23 -8.63 -0.99 22.74
N ALA A 24 -9.44 -1.06 21.69
CA ALA A 24 -10.87 -1.30 21.83
C ALA A 24 -11.18 -2.73 22.28
N THR A 25 -10.40 -3.70 21.85
CA THR A 25 -10.65 -5.12 22.13
C THR A 25 -9.61 -5.75 23.05
N GLY A 26 -8.45 -5.13 23.21
CA GLY A 26 -7.31 -5.71 23.91
C GLY A 26 -6.64 -6.83 23.13
N LYS A 27 -7.03 -7.06 21.87
CA LYS A 27 -6.49 -8.09 21.03
C LYS A 27 -5.43 -7.52 20.10
N ARG A 28 -4.59 -8.40 19.56
CA ARG A 28 -3.46 -8.01 18.72
C ARG A 28 -3.87 -7.87 17.27
N ALA A 29 -3.53 -6.74 16.67
CA ALA A 29 -3.56 -6.55 15.23
C ALA A 29 -2.16 -6.82 14.67
N LYS A 30 -2.07 -7.42 13.50
CA LYS A 30 -0.80 -7.77 12.86
C LYS A 30 -0.73 -7.15 11.47
N THR A 31 0.46 -6.73 11.07
CA THR A 31 0.68 -6.11 9.76
C THR A 31 1.91 -6.71 9.08
N GLY A 32 1.84 -6.73 7.76
CA GLY A 32 3.00 -6.94 6.90
C GLY A 32 3.06 -5.78 5.93
N ARG A 33 4.21 -5.13 5.80
CA ARG A 33 4.32 -3.97 4.91
C ARG A 33 5.56 -4.04 4.04
N LEU A 34 5.45 -3.38 2.90
CA LEU A 34 6.53 -3.21 1.92
C LEU A 34 6.71 -1.73 1.62
N THR A 35 7.96 -1.33 1.43
CA THR A 35 8.29 -0.03 0.87
C THR A 35 8.54 -0.20 -0.61
N SER A 36 8.05 0.72 -1.43
CA SER A 36 8.25 0.69 -2.87
C SER A 36 9.73 0.75 -3.23
N THR A 37 10.10 0.12 -4.34
CA THR A 37 11.48 0.18 -4.85
C THR A 37 11.76 1.49 -5.60
N ASN A 38 10.70 2.13 -6.10
CA ASN A 38 10.80 3.42 -6.77
C ASN A 38 10.32 4.54 -5.86
N SER A 39 10.77 5.74 -6.13
CA SER A 39 10.35 6.95 -5.43
C SER A 39 9.88 7.99 -6.43
N MET A 40 9.13 8.98 -5.94
CA MET A 40 8.60 10.07 -6.75
C MET A 40 8.84 11.40 -6.09
N ASN A 41 9.01 12.44 -6.90
CA ASN A 41 9.05 13.81 -6.44
C ASN A 41 7.79 14.52 -6.91
N PHE A 42 6.99 15.02 -5.97
CA PHE A 42 5.78 15.74 -6.28
C PHE A 42 6.03 17.24 -6.33
N SER A 43 5.14 17.94 -7.02
CA SER A 43 5.13 19.39 -7.07
C SER A 43 4.62 19.98 -5.74
N PRO A 44 4.99 21.25 -5.41
CA PRO A 44 4.44 21.90 -4.23
C PRO A 44 2.91 21.85 -4.21
N PRO A 45 2.25 21.75 -3.04
CA PRO A 45 2.84 21.83 -1.70
C PRO A 45 3.43 20.52 -1.17
N TYR A 46 3.39 19.44 -1.94
CA TYR A 46 3.80 18.11 -1.50
C TYR A 46 5.21 17.74 -1.97
N SER A 47 6.07 18.72 -2.15
CA SER A 47 7.43 18.55 -2.67
C SER A 47 8.26 17.61 -1.83
N GLY A 48 9.16 16.89 -2.50
CA GLY A 48 10.13 16.02 -1.87
C GLY A 48 10.02 14.58 -2.35
N ARG A 49 11.07 13.83 -2.11
CA ARG A 49 11.14 12.42 -2.49
C ARG A 49 10.23 11.60 -1.59
N GLN A 50 9.39 10.76 -2.19
CA GLN A 50 8.47 9.91 -1.48
C GLN A 50 8.51 8.49 -2.01
N TYR A 51 8.37 7.55 -1.08
CA TYR A 51 8.12 6.14 -1.37
C TYR A 51 6.68 5.81 -1.04
N GLY A 52 6.13 4.80 -1.72
CA GLY A 52 4.85 4.24 -1.35
C GLY A 52 5.04 3.11 -0.35
N THR A 53 4.08 2.91 0.50
CA THR A 53 4.04 1.78 1.46
C THR A 53 2.79 0.98 1.22
N PHE A 54 2.94 -0.32 0.99
CA PHE A 54 1.83 -1.25 0.85
C PHE A 54 1.75 -2.10 2.10
N THR A 55 0.57 -2.14 2.73
CA THR A 55 0.36 -2.87 3.99
C THR A 55 -0.79 -3.85 3.85
N VAL A 56 -0.58 -5.08 4.33
CA VAL A 56 -1.65 -6.04 4.59
C VAL A 56 -1.81 -6.11 6.11
N ARG A 57 -3.03 -5.96 6.58
CA ARG A 57 -3.32 -5.93 8.00
C ARG A 57 -4.37 -6.97 8.36
N ASN A 58 -4.16 -7.66 9.48
CA ASN A 58 -5.15 -8.54 10.09
C ASN A 58 -5.60 -7.91 11.42
N HIS A 59 -6.79 -7.35 11.42
CA HIS A 59 -7.30 -6.59 12.55
C HIS A 59 -8.40 -7.35 13.27
N PRO A 60 -8.41 -7.38 14.62
CA PRO A 60 -9.38 -8.18 15.36
C PRO A 60 -10.84 -7.74 15.16
N ARG A 61 -11.08 -6.48 14.80
CA ARG A 61 -12.43 -5.97 14.52
C ARG A 61 -12.78 -5.94 13.05
N PHE A 62 -11.81 -5.63 12.19
CA PHE A 62 -12.08 -5.34 10.77
C PHE A 62 -11.67 -6.47 9.84
N GLY A 63 -11.05 -7.52 10.37
CA GLY A 63 -10.55 -8.61 9.54
C GLY A 63 -9.30 -8.23 8.76
N VAL A 64 -9.12 -8.84 7.60
CA VAL A 64 -7.95 -8.61 6.77
C VAL A 64 -8.26 -7.55 5.73
N ASP A 65 -7.40 -6.55 5.65
CA ASP A 65 -7.48 -5.50 4.64
C ASP A 65 -6.09 -5.15 4.10
N ALA A 66 -6.06 -4.36 3.04
CA ALA A 66 -4.82 -3.91 2.42
C ALA A 66 -4.96 -2.45 2.04
N TYR A 67 -3.86 -1.71 2.17
CA TYR A 67 -3.87 -0.29 1.84
C TYR A 67 -2.52 0.21 1.34
N LEU A 68 -2.59 1.25 0.52
CA LEU A 68 -1.43 1.99 0.02
C LEU A 68 -1.35 3.32 0.76
N SER A 69 -0.17 3.70 1.18
CA SER A 69 0.09 4.96 1.89
C SER A 69 1.28 5.69 1.28
N ILE A 70 1.24 7.01 1.36
CA ILE A 70 2.34 7.89 1.00
C ILE A 70 2.56 8.90 2.12
N ASP A 71 3.72 9.55 2.15
CA ASP A 71 4.03 10.52 3.21
C ASP A 71 3.29 11.83 3.03
N ARG A 72 3.22 12.32 1.81
CA ARG A 72 2.60 13.61 1.46
C ARG A 72 1.91 13.50 0.11
N GLY A 73 0.74 14.11 0.01
CA GLY A 73 -0.02 14.12 -1.23
C GLY A 73 -1.44 13.62 -1.02
N GLN A 74 -2.18 13.52 -2.10
CA GLN A 74 -3.55 13.07 -2.05
C GLN A 74 -3.76 11.94 -3.04
N LEU A 75 -3.96 10.74 -2.52
CA LEU A 75 -4.36 9.60 -3.32
C LEU A 75 -5.86 9.71 -3.62
N LEU A 76 -6.22 9.57 -4.88
CA LEU A 76 -7.59 9.75 -5.34
C LEU A 76 -8.26 8.40 -5.52
N CYS A 77 -9.41 8.25 -4.87
CA CYS A 77 -10.24 7.06 -4.99
C CYS A 77 -11.66 7.49 -5.39
N ASP A 78 -12.03 7.23 -6.64
CA ASP A 78 -13.36 7.57 -7.14
C ASP A 78 -13.86 6.42 -8.02
N ASN A 79 -14.62 5.53 -7.40
CA ASN A 79 -15.18 4.37 -8.09
C ASN A 79 -16.24 4.75 -9.12
N TYR A 80 -16.85 5.95 -9.00
CA TYR A 80 -17.89 6.41 -9.92
C TYR A 80 -17.33 6.84 -11.28
N ASN A 81 -16.11 7.40 -11.27
CA ASN A 81 -15.45 7.89 -12.47
C ASN A 81 -14.36 6.93 -12.97
N ASN A 82 -14.44 5.66 -12.61
CA ASN A 82 -13.45 4.64 -12.95
C ASN A 82 -12.03 5.00 -12.48
N THR A 83 -11.92 5.83 -11.44
CA THR A 83 -10.64 6.14 -10.81
C THR A 83 -10.33 5.06 -9.79
N ASN A 84 -10.18 3.84 -10.27
CA ASN A 84 -9.86 2.68 -9.47
C ASN A 84 -8.37 2.51 -9.36
N VAL A 85 -7.95 1.62 -8.45
CA VAL A 85 -6.56 1.21 -8.35
C VAL A 85 -6.32 0.11 -9.36
N LEU A 86 -5.27 0.26 -10.16
CA LEU A 86 -4.83 -0.79 -11.08
C LEU A 86 -3.68 -1.55 -10.44
N VAL A 87 -3.76 -2.87 -10.44
CA VAL A 87 -2.70 -3.71 -9.90
C VAL A 87 -2.26 -4.71 -10.97
N ARG A 88 -0.95 -4.79 -11.17
CA ARG A 88 -0.34 -5.72 -12.11
C ARG A 88 0.73 -6.52 -11.37
N PHE A 89 0.83 -7.80 -11.69
CA PHE A 89 1.83 -8.69 -11.11
C PHE A 89 2.78 -9.18 -12.20
N ASP A 90 4.07 -9.08 -11.94
CA ASP A 90 5.12 -9.51 -12.88
C ASP A 90 4.89 -8.92 -14.27
N ASN A 91 4.86 -9.74 -15.32
CA ASN A 91 4.61 -9.31 -16.69
C ASN A 91 3.15 -9.54 -17.13
N GLY A 92 2.27 -9.82 -16.19
CA GLY A 92 0.86 -10.07 -16.49
C GLY A 92 0.07 -8.79 -16.76
N PRO A 93 -1.21 -8.92 -17.10
CA PRO A 93 -2.07 -7.78 -17.34
C PRO A 93 -2.45 -7.08 -16.05
N SER A 94 -2.77 -5.79 -16.13
CA SER A 94 -3.31 -5.06 -15.00
C SER A 94 -4.78 -5.41 -14.79
N ALA A 95 -5.20 -5.39 -13.52
CA ALA A 95 -6.58 -5.58 -13.14
C ALA A 95 -7.04 -4.40 -12.29
N SER A 96 -8.31 -4.05 -12.41
CA SER A 96 -8.90 -2.95 -11.66
C SER A 96 -9.43 -3.46 -10.33
N TYR A 97 -9.08 -2.77 -9.25
CA TYR A 97 -9.59 -3.03 -7.90
C TYR A 97 -10.31 -1.79 -7.42
N SER A 98 -11.48 -1.99 -6.82
CA SER A 98 -12.15 -0.88 -6.18
C SER A 98 -11.37 -0.45 -4.94
N CYS A 99 -11.58 0.78 -4.51
CA CYS A 99 -10.84 1.36 -3.40
C CYS A 99 -11.78 2.01 -2.40
N GLY A 100 -11.24 2.34 -1.23
CA GLY A 100 -11.99 3.00 -0.18
C GLY A 100 -11.12 3.98 0.58
N GLU A 101 -11.74 5.02 1.10
CA GLU A 101 -11.07 6.00 1.94
C GLU A 101 -11.07 5.53 3.40
N PRO A 102 -10.02 5.87 4.18
CA PRO A 102 -10.02 5.57 5.61
C PRO A 102 -11.07 6.38 6.35
N THR A 103 -11.48 5.90 7.52
CA THR A 103 -12.52 6.54 8.33
C THR A 103 -12.14 7.92 8.85
N ASP A 104 -10.84 8.19 8.97
CA ASP A 104 -10.34 9.51 9.38
C ASP A 104 -10.20 10.47 8.19
N TYR A 105 -10.61 10.04 7.00
CA TYR A 105 -10.54 10.82 5.76
C TYR A 105 -9.12 11.28 5.39
N SER A 106 -8.10 10.56 5.86
CA SER A 106 -6.72 10.83 5.46
C SER A 106 -6.59 10.68 3.94
N SER A 107 -6.04 11.70 3.28
CA SER A 107 -5.81 11.65 1.83
C SER A 107 -4.56 10.90 1.44
N GLU A 108 -3.72 10.54 2.40
CA GLU A 108 -2.45 9.87 2.19
C GLU A 108 -2.56 8.35 2.17
N THR A 109 -3.75 7.81 2.44
CA THR A 109 -4.00 6.37 2.52
C THR A 109 -5.25 6.02 1.72
N VAL A 110 -5.17 4.92 0.99
CA VAL A 110 -6.29 4.35 0.25
C VAL A 110 -6.35 2.86 0.50
N PHE A 111 -7.52 2.35 0.89
CA PHE A 111 -7.74 0.91 1.00
C PHE A 111 -7.99 0.32 -0.37
N ILE A 112 -7.43 -0.86 -0.63
CA ILE A 112 -7.62 -1.61 -1.86
C ILE A 112 -8.50 -2.80 -1.52
N HIS A 113 -9.70 -2.86 -2.10
CA HIS A 113 -10.66 -3.91 -1.81
C HIS A 113 -10.27 -5.22 -2.49
N ASN A 114 -10.93 -6.32 -2.09
CA ASN A 114 -10.64 -7.67 -2.58
C ASN A 114 -9.22 -8.11 -2.19
N VAL A 115 -8.92 -8.03 -0.90
CA VAL A 115 -7.62 -8.46 -0.38
C VAL A 115 -7.34 -9.93 -0.66
N ALA A 116 -8.38 -10.77 -0.66
CA ALA A 116 -8.21 -12.19 -0.97
C ALA A 116 -7.68 -12.41 -2.39
N GLY A 117 -8.16 -11.63 -3.35
CA GLY A 117 -7.66 -11.66 -4.73
C GLY A 117 -6.21 -11.19 -4.82
N LEU A 118 -5.86 -10.14 -4.08
CA LEU A 118 -4.47 -9.66 -4.01
C LEU A 118 -3.56 -10.73 -3.40
N GLU A 119 -3.96 -11.31 -2.27
CA GLU A 119 -3.16 -12.34 -1.59
C GLU A 119 -2.94 -13.56 -2.47
N SER A 120 -3.97 -13.97 -3.19
CA SER A 120 -3.87 -15.11 -4.10
C SER A 120 -2.77 -14.90 -5.16
N ARG A 121 -2.65 -13.67 -5.66
CA ARG A 121 -1.64 -13.31 -6.65
C ARG A 121 -0.26 -13.09 -6.03
N MET A 122 -0.21 -12.49 -4.85
CA MET A 122 1.06 -12.22 -4.16
C MET A 122 1.81 -13.49 -3.76
N LYS A 123 1.11 -14.60 -3.54
CA LYS A 123 1.74 -15.86 -3.14
C LYS A 123 2.73 -16.40 -4.16
N THR A 124 2.50 -16.12 -5.43
CA THR A 124 3.33 -16.67 -6.52
C THR A 124 4.07 -15.61 -7.31
N ALA A 125 3.76 -14.33 -7.11
CA ALA A 125 4.38 -13.23 -7.83
C ALA A 125 5.69 -12.81 -7.19
N LYS A 126 6.55 -12.19 -7.99
CA LYS A 126 7.79 -11.56 -7.52
C LYS A 126 7.61 -10.07 -7.34
N LYS A 127 6.93 -9.41 -8.27
CA LYS A 127 6.74 -7.96 -8.28
C LYS A 127 5.27 -7.60 -8.40
N MET A 128 4.91 -6.48 -7.78
CA MET A 128 3.57 -5.91 -7.87
C MET A 128 3.68 -4.44 -8.23
N TYR A 129 2.85 -4.00 -9.16
CA TYR A 129 2.79 -2.60 -9.59
C TYR A 129 1.40 -2.07 -9.26
N VAL A 130 1.35 -1.03 -8.45
CA VAL A 130 0.10 -0.41 -8.01
C VAL A 130 0.03 0.98 -8.63
N THR A 131 -0.98 1.20 -9.45
CA THR A 131 -1.19 2.46 -10.17
C THR A 131 -2.44 3.14 -9.62
N ILE A 132 -2.30 4.40 -9.25
CA ILE A 132 -3.38 5.20 -8.71
C ILE A 132 -3.20 6.66 -9.16
N ASN A 133 -4.30 7.38 -9.27
CA ASN A 133 -4.27 8.81 -9.54
C ASN A 133 -3.90 9.58 -8.28
N VAL A 134 -3.01 10.54 -8.43
CA VAL A 134 -2.55 11.42 -7.35
C VAL A 134 -2.91 12.86 -7.72
N TYR A 135 -3.51 13.58 -6.79
CA TYR A 135 -3.95 14.96 -7.02
C TYR A 135 -2.81 15.83 -7.55
N GLN A 136 -3.05 16.49 -8.68
CA GLN A 136 -2.11 17.35 -9.42
C GLN A 136 -0.90 16.61 -10.03
N GLU A 137 -0.82 15.30 -9.88
CA GLU A 137 0.32 14.52 -10.39
C GLU A 137 -0.08 13.49 -11.45
N GLY A 138 -1.37 13.29 -11.64
CA GLY A 138 -1.89 12.31 -12.58
C GLY A 138 -1.69 10.88 -12.09
N SER A 139 -1.64 9.95 -13.02
CA SER A 139 -1.50 8.52 -12.72
C SER A 139 -0.06 8.19 -12.38
N ARG A 140 0.15 7.55 -11.24
CA ARG A 140 1.48 7.16 -10.73
C ARG A 140 1.51 5.68 -10.39
N THR A 141 2.62 5.04 -10.65
CA THR A 141 2.81 3.61 -10.40
C THR A 141 3.91 3.39 -9.37
N TRP A 142 3.56 2.68 -8.30
CA TRP A 142 4.48 2.28 -7.25
C TRP A 142 4.86 0.81 -7.44
N GLU A 143 6.15 0.49 -7.37
CA GLU A 143 6.67 -0.85 -7.60
C GLU A 143 7.07 -1.50 -6.28
N PHE A 144 6.61 -2.73 -6.07
CA PHE A 144 6.89 -3.48 -4.84
C PHE A 144 7.44 -4.86 -5.17
N ILE A 145 8.39 -5.31 -4.37
CA ILE A 145 8.85 -6.70 -4.41
C ILE A 145 8.00 -7.49 -3.42
N VAL A 146 7.02 -8.24 -3.92
CA VAL A 146 6.08 -8.99 -3.06
C VAL A 146 6.55 -10.39 -2.74
N GLN A 147 7.61 -10.87 -3.39
CA GLN A 147 8.16 -12.19 -3.15
C GLN A 147 8.46 -12.40 -1.66
N GLY A 148 8.07 -13.55 -1.16
CA GLY A 148 8.28 -13.88 0.25
C GLY A 148 7.12 -13.52 1.16
N TYR A 149 5.99 -13.10 0.61
CA TYR A 149 4.80 -12.84 1.41
C TYR A 149 4.39 -14.09 2.20
N ASP A 150 4.20 -13.92 3.50
CA ASP A 150 3.81 -15.00 4.40
C ASP A 150 2.58 -14.60 5.22
N ARG A 151 1.42 -15.10 4.81
CA ARG A 151 0.15 -14.81 5.49
C ARG A 151 0.13 -15.32 6.93
N GLU A 152 0.90 -16.34 7.26
CA GLU A 152 0.94 -16.89 8.61
C GLU A 152 1.55 -15.92 9.62
N LYS A 153 2.30 -14.94 9.15
CA LYS A 153 2.91 -13.92 10.01
C LYS A 153 1.96 -12.74 10.30
N ILE A 154 0.77 -12.81 9.78
CA ILE A 154 -0.22 -11.74 9.99
C ILE A 154 -1.48 -12.29 10.66
#